data_ef8d03054ab0cfeec86ed8d5c5d7bdc3
#
_entry.id   ef8d03054ab0cfeec86ed8d5c5d7bdc3
#
_cell.length_a   1.000
_cell.length_b   1.000
_cell.length_c   1.000
_cell.angle_alpha   90.00
_cell.angle_beta   90.00
_cell.angle_gamma   90.00
#
_symmetry.space_group_name_H-M   'P 1'
#
loop_
_entity.id
_entity.type
_entity.pdbx_description
1 polymer ?
#
loop_
_entity_poly.entity_id
_entity_poly.type
_entity_poly.pdbx_seq_one_letter_code
_entity_poly.pdbx_strand_id
1 'polypeptide(L)' 'IARPPYPTISQENGEEGTVVLKIMVSPDGKVTNVGVAKSSGFALLDRSARNAGKNGRFQPNGWTEYTVPVSFKLQ' A
#
# COMPACT_ATOMS: atom_id res chain seq x y z
N ILE A 1 -6.75 -4.91 -1.31
CA ILE A 1 -5.59 -5.09 -2.19
C ILE A 1 -4.93 -6.45 -1.95
N ALA A 2 -4.24 -6.95 -2.94
CA ALA A 2 -3.46 -8.16 -2.78
C ALA A 2 -2.32 -7.91 -1.79
N ARG A 3 -1.91 -8.96 -1.08
CA ARG A 3 -0.83 -8.87 -0.12
C ARG A 3 0.46 -8.49 -0.82
N PRO A 4 1.13 -7.39 -0.42
CA PRO A 4 2.35 -6.97 -1.09
C PRO A 4 3.51 -7.92 -0.78
N PRO A 5 4.46 -8.08 -1.71
CA PRO A 5 5.64 -8.89 -1.43
C PRO A 5 6.51 -8.22 -0.37
N TYR A 6 7.08 -9.04 0.51
CA TYR A 6 8.03 -8.57 1.51
C TYR A 6 9.43 -8.58 0.89
N PRO A 7 10.05 -7.41 0.65
CA PRO A 7 11.37 -7.39 0.01
C PRO A 7 12.39 -8.23 0.78
N THR A 8 13.19 -9.01 0.06
CA THR A 8 14.18 -9.90 0.68
C THR A 8 15.18 -9.13 1.54
N ILE A 9 15.65 -7.99 1.04
CA ILE A 9 16.59 -7.15 1.80
C ILE A 9 15.94 -6.66 3.09
N SER A 10 14.66 -6.30 3.04
CA SER A 10 13.93 -5.87 4.23
C SER A 10 13.83 -6.99 5.26
N GLN A 11 13.58 -8.23 4.80
CA GLN A 11 13.56 -9.39 5.69
C GLN A 11 14.91 -9.63 6.33
N GLU A 12 15.99 -9.56 5.55
CA GLU A 12 17.35 -9.78 6.03
C GLU A 12 17.76 -8.73 7.05
N ASN A 13 17.29 -7.50 6.88
CA ASN A 13 17.61 -6.39 7.77
C ASN A 13 16.64 -6.26 8.94
N GLY A 14 15.65 -7.14 9.04
CA GLY A 14 14.67 -7.10 10.12
C GLY A 14 13.75 -5.89 10.06
N GLU A 15 13.48 -5.37 8.86
CA GLU A 15 12.64 -4.19 8.68
C GLU A 15 11.17 -4.56 8.84
N GLU A 16 10.50 -3.92 9.78
CA GLU A 16 9.07 -4.09 10.04
C GLU A 16 8.40 -2.74 10.16
N GLY A 17 7.13 -2.66 9.83
CA GLY A 17 6.37 -1.43 10.02
C GLY A 17 5.07 -1.45 9.25
N THR A 18 4.31 -0.38 9.41
CA THR A 18 3.03 -0.20 8.73
C THR A 18 3.10 1.00 7.81
N VAL A 19 2.69 0.79 6.57
CA VAL A 19 2.56 1.86 5.58
C VAL A 19 1.08 2.21 5.50
N VAL A 20 0.75 3.48 5.63
CA VAL A 20 -0.63 3.92 5.42
C VAL A 20 -0.70 4.56 4.04
N LEU A 21 -1.51 3.95 3.17
CA LEU A 21 -1.72 4.44 1.81
C LEU A 21 -2.98 5.27 1.71
N LYS A 22 -2.95 6.28 0.84
CA LYS A 22 -4.15 6.97 0.37
C LYS A 22 -4.34 6.62 -1.10
N ILE A 23 -5.47 5.99 -1.42
CA ILE A 23 -5.76 5.48 -2.75
C ILE A 23 -6.99 6.17 -3.29
N MET A 24 -6.83 6.92 -4.38
CA MET A 24 -7.95 7.59 -5.04
C MET A 24 -8.50 6.68 -6.13
N VAL A 25 -9.82 6.46 -6.08
CA VAL A 25 -10.50 5.56 -7.01
C VAL A 25 -11.63 6.30 -7.70
N SER A 26 -11.66 6.23 -9.04
CA SER A 26 -12.72 6.83 -9.85
C SER A 26 -14.01 6.03 -9.77
N PRO A 27 -15.14 6.61 -10.23
CA PRO A 27 -16.43 5.91 -10.14
C PRO A 27 -16.49 4.56 -10.83
N ASP A 28 -15.63 4.33 -11.83
CA ASP A 28 -15.57 3.04 -12.54
C ASP A 28 -14.67 2.01 -11.84
N GLY A 29 -14.16 2.33 -10.65
CA GLY A 29 -13.33 1.41 -9.87
C GLY A 29 -11.85 1.46 -10.20
N LYS A 30 -11.44 2.41 -11.04
CA LYS A 30 -10.04 2.53 -11.47
C LYS A 30 -9.22 3.34 -10.48
N VAL A 31 -8.08 2.80 -10.07
CA VAL A 31 -7.14 3.52 -9.20
C VAL A 31 -6.45 4.60 -10.03
N THR A 32 -6.62 5.86 -9.63
CA THR A 32 -6.05 7.01 -10.34
C THR A 32 -4.83 7.59 -9.64
N ASN A 33 -4.69 7.34 -8.34
CA ASN A 33 -3.54 7.81 -7.59
C ASN A 33 -3.33 6.98 -6.33
N VAL A 34 -2.06 6.73 -6.00
CA VAL A 34 -1.67 6.08 -4.76
C VAL A 34 -0.55 6.88 -4.12
N GLY A 35 -0.78 7.36 -2.92
CA GLY A 35 0.22 8.08 -2.15
C GLY A 35 0.49 7.38 -0.82
N VAL A 36 1.64 7.66 -0.22
CA VAL A 36 1.98 7.20 1.12
C VAL A 36 1.62 8.31 2.10
N ALA A 37 0.56 8.08 2.88
CA ALA A 37 0.13 9.04 3.89
C ALA A 37 1.02 8.97 5.13
N LYS A 38 1.49 7.75 5.47
CA LYS A 38 2.42 7.55 6.56
C LYS A 38 3.41 6.46 6.21
N SER A 39 4.69 6.77 6.29
CA SER A 39 5.77 5.83 5.99
C SER A 39 5.94 4.81 7.11
N SER A 40 6.35 3.60 6.74
CA SER A 40 6.80 2.58 7.70
C SER A 40 8.13 2.95 8.37
N GLY A 41 8.84 3.92 7.80
CA GLY A 41 10.21 4.23 8.16
C GLY A 41 11.24 3.57 7.26
N PHE A 42 10.78 2.73 6.31
CA PHE A 42 11.67 1.99 5.41
C PHE A 42 11.18 2.14 3.97
N ALA A 43 12.04 2.68 3.12
CA ALA A 43 11.69 3.00 1.74
C ALA A 43 11.25 1.76 0.94
N LEU A 44 11.90 0.62 1.18
CA LEU A 44 11.55 -0.61 0.46
C LEU A 44 10.16 -1.13 0.80
N LEU A 45 9.76 -1.04 2.07
CA LEU A 45 8.42 -1.43 2.50
C LEU A 45 7.38 -0.48 1.92
N ASP A 46 7.65 0.82 1.96
CA ASP A 46 6.74 1.84 1.42
C ASP A 46 6.50 1.61 -0.06
N ARG A 47 7.57 1.32 -0.80
CA ARG A 47 7.49 1.08 -2.25
C ARG A 47 6.69 -0.18 -2.56
N SER A 48 6.92 -1.26 -1.82
CA SER A 48 6.19 -2.51 -2.01
C SER A 48 4.69 -2.31 -1.76
N ALA A 49 4.33 -1.63 -0.68
CA ALA A 49 2.94 -1.34 -0.36
C ALA A 49 2.29 -0.46 -1.45
N ARG A 50 2.98 0.58 -1.88
CA ARG A 50 2.47 1.49 -2.90
C ARG A 50 2.22 0.78 -4.22
N ASN A 51 3.14 -0.10 -4.63
CA ASN A 51 2.98 -0.87 -5.86
C ASN A 51 1.77 -1.82 -5.76
N ALA A 52 1.57 -2.44 -4.62
CA ALA A 52 0.40 -3.29 -4.40
C ALA A 52 -0.90 -2.47 -4.45
N GLY A 53 -0.88 -1.26 -3.91
CA GLY A 53 -2.04 -0.37 -3.95
C GLY A 53 -2.48 -0.01 -5.35
N LYS A 54 -1.53 0.12 -6.28
CA LYS A 54 -1.85 0.44 -7.68
C LYS A 54 -2.66 -0.66 -8.36
N ASN A 55 -2.54 -1.89 -7.89
CA ASN A 55 -3.20 -3.05 -8.46
C ASN A 55 -4.44 -3.45 -7.67
N GLY A 56 -4.87 -2.66 -6.71
CA GLY A 56 -6.06 -2.92 -5.93
C GLY A 56 -7.32 -2.81 -6.78
N ARG A 57 -8.35 -3.55 -6.38
CA ARG A 57 -9.65 -3.49 -7.02
C ARG A 57 -10.68 -3.03 -6.00
N PHE A 58 -11.47 -2.03 -6.39
CA PHE A 58 -12.41 -1.39 -5.50
C PHE A 58 -13.77 -1.25 -6.18
N GLN A 59 -14.82 -1.16 -5.36
CA GLN A 59 -16.17 -0.86 -5.83
C GLN A 59 -16.63 0.42 -5.15
N PRO A 60 -16.18 1.58 -5.65
CA PRO A 60 -16.49 2.86 -5.01
C PRO A 60 -17.92 3.30 -5.33
N ASN A 61 -18.43 4.18 -4.48
CA ASN A 61 -19.68 4.89 -4.75
C ASN A 61 -19.30 6.33 -5.11
N GLY A 62 -19.03 6.55 -6.41
CA GLY A 62 -18.48 7.80 -6.90
C GLY A 62 -16.95 7.86 -6.68
N TRP A 63 -16.37 9.06 -6.80
CA TRP A 63 -14.96 9.27 -6.49
C TRP A 63 -14.73 9.03 -5.00
N THR A 64 -13.80 8.13 -4.68
CA THR A 64 -13.57 7.72 -3.31
C THR A 64 -12.08 7.67 -3.01
N GLU A 65 -11.68 8.27 -1.88
CA GLU A 65 -10.33 8.12 -1.36
C GLU A 65 -10.36 7.09 -0.24
N TYR A 66 -9.60 6.03 -0.40
CA TYR A 66 -9.45 5.00 0.62
C TYR A 66 -8.17 5.22 1.42
N THR A 67 -8.23 4.99 2.71
CA THR A 67 -7.06 4.97 3.58
C THR A 67 -6.82 3.52 3.97
N VAL A 68 -5.68 2.97 3.55
CA VAL A 68 -5.40 1.54 3.69
C VAL A 68 -4.08 1.32 4.43
N PRO A 69 -4.12 0.74 5.63
CA PRO A 69 -2.88 0.35 6.32
C PRO A 69 -2.38 -0.97 5.77
N VAL A 70 -1.08 -1.05 5.53
CA VAL A 70 -0.41 -2.26 5.05
C VAL A 70 0.72 -2.57 6.02
N SER A 71 0.60 -3.66 6.74
CA SER A 71 1.58 -4.03 7.76
C SER A 71 2.55 -5.08 7.25
N PHE A 72 3.83 -4.84 7.53
CA PHE A 72 4.91 -5.81 7.27
C PHE A 72 5.43 -6.27 8.62
N LYS A 73 5.31 -7.55 8.87
CA LYS A 73 5.75 -8.11 10.14
C LYS A 73 6.44 -9.45 9.90
N LEU A 74 7.60 -9.61 10.51
CA LEU A 74 8.38 -10.84 10.43
C LEU A 74 7.86 -11.84 11.46
N GLN A 75 7.98 -13.12 11.12
CA GLN A 75 7.57 -14.20 12.00
C GLN A 75 8.75 -14.77 12.76
#